data_c761b1536034866f830ad0e8ea44cfec
#
_entry.id   c761b1536034866f830ad0e8ea44cfec
#
_cell.length_a   1.000
_cell.length_b   1.000
_cell.length_c   1.000
_cell.angle_alpha   90.00
_cell.angle_beta   90.00
_cell.angle_gamma   90.00
#
_symmetry.space_group_name_H-M   'P 1'
#
loop_
_entity.id
_entity.type
_entity.pdbx_description
1 polymer ?
#
loop_
_entity_poly.entity_id
_entity_poly.type
_entity_poly.pdbx_seq_one_letter_code
_entity_poly.pdbx_strand_id
1 'polypeptide(L)'
;IDRATKTVHWQGEPLGTGSPAHPTRKIFSDPAVYEFATPIQGSYPPWYDPSYWYEGVRPHFLLKGQLWALFRAANLYLKIFSKSGALWVVLVAAWVAGRKALAWGSFAPGAWLLILPSAAALAMYSLVLVEFRYVAPFALMLMLWTLARVRIVVGAEPRLLRRFHLVVILAPALAVGWAVARDIYDVIFNKPYEPWVVAQQLHAMGIPSGTDVGYIGTGLGAYWAHLAGVRIIVEIPNIEQPRFVAADAARRQQVLALFSSVGARAVVTRNVDAANPADGWRQIPGTHHFIWQQPWLIAAPDKK
;
A
#
# COMPACT_ATOMS: atom_id res chain seq x y z
N ILE A 1 -10.08 -8.17 -5.44
CA ILE A 1 -9.28 -7.76 -4.26
C ILE A 1 -9.96 -6.53 -3.64
N ASP A 2 -10.27 -5.47 -4.40
CA ASP A 2 -10.98 -4.30 -3.85
C ASP A 2 -12.39 -4.64 -3.35
N ARG A 3 -13.04 -5.63 -3.93
CA ARG A 3 -14.33 -6.13 -3.44
C ARG A 3 -14.16 -6.96 -2.17
N ALA A 4 -13.12 -7.78 -2.07
CA ALA A 4 -12.85 -8.56 -0.87
C ALA A 4 -12.55 -7.65 0.33
N THR A 5 -11.70 -6.64 0.17
CA THR A 5 -11.43 -5.66 1.23
C THR A 5 -12.63 -4.80 1.59
N LYS A 6 -13.53 -4.50 0.64
CA LYS A 6 -14.78 -3.81 0.95
C LYS A 6 -15.76 -4.68 1.72
N THR A 7 -15.78 -5.97 1.45
CA THR A 7 -16.72 -6.90 2.05
C THR A 7 -16.29 -7.38 3.43
N VAL A 8 -15.01 -7.42 3.68
CA VAL A 8 -14.43 -7.88 4.97
C VAL A 8 -14.89 -7.04 6.16
N HIS A 9 -15.22 -5.77 5.94
CA HIS A 9 -15.61 -4.85 7.00
C HIS A 9 -17.11 -4.67 7.17
N TRP A 10 -17.92 -5.18 6.23
CA TRP A 10 -19.31 -4.77 6.16
C TRP A 10 -20.25 -5.91 6.49
N GLN A 11 -21.30 -5.60 7.25
CA GLN A 11 -22.43 -6.49 7.44
C GLN A 11 -23.22 -6.67 6.14
N GLY A 12 -23.86 -7.81 5.98
CA GLY A 12 -24.71 -8.09 4.82
C GLY A 12 -23.98 -8.66 3.62
N GLU A 13 -22.97 -9.45 3.87
CA GLU A 13 -22.21 -10.14 2.84
C GLU A 13 -23.04 -11.05 1.96
N PRO A 14 -22.66 -11.20 0.67
CA PRO A 14 -23.29 -12.13 -0.23
C PRO A 14 -23.29 -13.55 0.33
N LEU A 15 -24.37 -14.28 0.09
CA LEU A 15 -24.48 -15.70 0.45
C LEU A 15 -23.27 -16.49 -0.11
N GLY A 16 -22.70 -17.34 0.71
CA GLY A 16 -21.57 -18.20 0.34
C GLY A 16 -20.18 -17.64 0.65
N THR A 17 -20.09 -16.43 1.21
CA THR A 17 -18.79 -15.83 1.63
C THR A 17 -18.38 -16.24 3.05
N GLY A 18 -19.16 -17.07 3.73
CA GLY A 18 -18.93 -17.49 5.11
C GLY A 18 -19.40 -16.47 6.14
N SER A 19 -19.16 -16.76 7.41
CA SER A 19 -19.48 -15.87 8.53
C SER A 19 -18.29 -14.97 8.85
N PRO A 20 -18.47 -13.65 9.10
CA PRO A 20 -17.37 -12.78 9.49
C PRO A 20 -16.70 -13.26 10.77
N ALA A 21 -15.39 -13.48 10.75
CA ALA A 21 -14.60 -13.79 11.94
C ALA A 21 -14.36 -12.54 12.81
N HIS A 22 -14.37 -11.36 12.17
CA HIS A 22 -14.26 -10.05 12.82
C HIS A 22 -15.49 -9.20 12.47
N PRO A 23 -16.65 -9.49 13.06
CA PRO A 23 -17.88 -8.84 12.66
C PRO A 23 -17.87 -7.35 12.99
N THR A 24 -18.46 -6.56 12.10
CA THR A 24 -18.76 -5.16 12.34
C THR A 24 -20.27 -4.95 12.45
N ARG A 25 -20.68 -3.97 13.22
CA ARG A 25 -22.06 -3.56 13.34
C ARG A 25 -22.22 -2.13 12.81
N LYS A 26 -23.14 -1.95 11.85
CA LYS A 26 -23.54 -0.60 11.46
C LYS A 26 -24.37 0.00 12.59
N ILE A 27 -23.87 1.07 13.20
CA ILE A 27 -24.53 1.78 14.30
C ILE A 27 -25.16 3.09 13.86
N PHE A 28 -24.84 3.57 12.64
CA PHE A 28 -25.43 4.76 12.05
C PHE A 28 -25.49 4.62 10.52
N SER A 29 -26.51 5.21 9.89
CA SER A 29 -26.78 4.93 8.47
C SER A 29 -26.25 5.99 7.51
N ASP A 30 -26.19 7.26 7.92
CA ASP A 30 -25.80 8.35 7.05
C ASP A 30 -25.10 9.48 7.82
N PRO A 31 -23.75 9.60 7.69
CA PRO A 31 -22.84 8.64 7.05
C PRO A 31 -22.85 7.28 7.75
N ALA A 32 -22.53 6.21 7.02
CA ALA A 32 -22.48 4.91 7.68
C ALA A 32 -21.29 4.83 8.64
N VAL A 33 -21.60 4.51 9.91
CA VAL A 33 -20.63 4.32 10.99
C VAL A 33 -20.67 2.85 11.41
N TYR A 34 -19.49 2.26 11.57
CA TYR A 34 -19.33 0.84 11.89
C TYR A 34 -18.54 0.68 13.18
N GLU A 35 -19.07 -0.10 14.09
CA GLU A 35 -18.42 -0.53 15.31
C GLU A 35 -17.79 -1.92 15.10
N PHE A 36 -16.59 -2.13 15.61
CA PHE A 36 -15.91 -3.42 15.56
C PHE A 36 -16.23 -4.25 16.81
N ALA A 37 -16.69 -5.48 16.63
CA ALA A 37 -16.89 -6.42 17.73
C ALA A 37 -15.56 -6.75 18.45
N THR A 38 -14.46 -6.79 17.68
CA THR A 38 -13.09 -6.90 18.20
C THR A 38 -12.30 -5.68 17.78
N PRO A 39 -11.82 -4.85 18.72
CA PRO A 39 -11.04 -3.67 18.40
C PRO A 39 -9.82 -3.98 17.54
N ILE A 40 -9.51 -3.11 16.57
CA ILE A 40 -8.38 -3.27 15.66
C ILE A 40 -7.25 -2.31 16.02
N GLN A 41 -6.00 -2.73 15.80
CA GLN A 41 -4.80 -1.93 16.13
C GLN A 41 -4.16 -1.25 14.91
N GLY A 42 -4.89 -1.13 13.79
CA GLY A 42 -4.37 -0.48 12.59
C GLY A 42 -3.25 -1.23 11.87
N SER A 43 -2.88 -2.40 12.34
CA SER A 43 -1.97 -3.29 11.63
C SER A 43 -2.77 -4.26 10.79
N TYR A 44 -2.52 -4.24 9.50
CA TYR A 44 -3.09 -5.23 8.60
C TYR A 44 -2.50 -6.60 8.93
N PRO A 45 -3.31 -7.67 9.10
CA PRO A 45 -2.76 -9.00 9.13
C PRO A 45 -1.97 -9.20 7.84
N PRO A 46 -0.78 -9.79 7.89
CA PRO A 46 0.19 -9.73 6.80
C PRO A 46 -0.29 -10.36 5.51
N TRP A 47 -1.44 -11.04 5.49
CA TRP A 47 -1.90 -11.75 4.30
C TRP A 47 -3.42 -11.83 4.23
N TYR A 48 -3.92 -11.89 3.02
CA TYR A 48 -5.29 -12.18 2.69
C TYR A 48 -5.61 -13.66 2.94
N ASP A 49 -5.48 -14.08 4.17
CA ASP A 49 -6.05 -15.36 4.56
C ASP A 49 -7.56 -15.19 4.69
N PRO A 50 -8.37 -15.78 3.82
CA PRO A 50 -9.81 -15.67 3.91
C PRO A 50 -10.35 -16.18 5.25
N SER A 51 -9.70 -17.15 5.88
CA SER A 51 -10.11 -17.71 7.16
C SER A 51 -9.93 -16.72 8.31
N TYR A 52 -9.02 -15.77 8.20
CA TYR A 52 -8.87 -14.68 9.17
C TYR A 52 -10.12 -13.77 9.21
N TRP A 53 -10.75 -13.58 8.07
CA TRP A 53 -11.88 -12.66 7.93
C TRP A 53 -13.22 -13.38 8.01
N TYR A 54 -13.31 -14.57 7.44
CA TYR A 54 -14.54 -15.34 7.32
C TYR A 54 -14.34 -16.80 7.66
N GLU A 55 -15.08 -17.27 8.66
CA GLU A 55 -15.18 -18.69 8.92
C GLU A 55 -16.04 -19.37 7.84
N GLY A 56 -15.57 -20.51 7.33
CA GLY A 56 -16.30 -21.29 6.33
C GLY A 56 -16.20 -20.77 4.91
N VAL A 57 -15.38 -19.76 4.62
CA VAL A 57 -15.07 -19.35 3.27
C VAL A 57 -14.44 -20.50 2.49
N ARG A 58 -15.00 -20.80 1.33
CA ARG A 58 -14.44 -21.78 0.40
C ARG A 58 -13.94 -21.08 -0.84
N PRO A 59 -12.69 -21.33 -1.29
CA PRO A 59 -12.20 -20.80 -2.54
C PRO A 59 -13.01 -21.38 -3.69
N HIS A 60 -13.44 -20.52 -4.60
CA HIS A 60 -14.15 -20.92 -5.81
C HIS A 60 -13.53 -20.23 -7.03
N PHE A 61 -13.47 -20.95 -8.12
CA PHE A 61 -12.91 -20.45 -9.37
C PHE A 61 -13.97 -19.69 -10.17
N LEU A 62 -13.70 -18.41 -10.46
CA LEU A 62 -14.51 -17.56 -11.32
C LEU A 62 -13.71 -17.18 -12.56
N LEU A 63 -13.99 -17.81 -13.70
CA LEU A 63 -13.26 -17.58 -14.97
C LEU A 63 -13.21 -16.09 -15.33
N LYS A 64 -14.34 -15.38 -15.27
CA LYS A 64 -14.39 -13.94 -15.56
C LYS A 64 -13.49 -13.12 -14.62
N GLY A 65 -13.47 -13.46 -13.35
CA GLY A 65 -12.60 -12.82 -12.35
C GLY A 65 -11.12 -13.10 -12.65
N GLN A 66 -10.80 -14.33 -13.04
CA GLN A 66 -9.44 -14.72 -13.39
C GLN A 66 -8.92 -14.03 -14.65
N LEU A 67 -9.75 -13.94 -15.69
CA LEU A 67 -9.40 -13.20 -16.92
C LEU A 67 -9.16 -11.71 -16.63
N TRP A 68 -9.98 -11.12 -15.76
CA TRP A 68 -9.76 -9.73 -15.31
C TRP A 68 -8.45 -9.57 -14.53
N ALA A 69 -8.12 -10.52 -13.65
CA ALA A 69 -6.86 -10.51 -12.90
C ALA A 69 -5.66 -10.61 -13.85
N LEU A 70 -5.70 -11.48 -14.85
CA LEU A 70 -4.66 -11.59 -15.88
C LEU A 70 -4.50 -10.30 -16.71
N PHE A 71 -5.59 -9.67 -17.11
CA PHE A 71 -5.53 -8.38 -17.80
C PHE A 71 -4.89 -7.29 -16.93
N ARG A 72 -5.27 -7.23 -15.65
CA ARG A 72 -4.66 -6.30 -14.68
C ARG A 72 -3.17 -6.60 -14.48
N ALA A 73 -2.81 -7.87 -14.36
CA ALA A 73 -1.43 -8.31 -14.25
C ALA A 73 -0.59 -7.88 -15.47
N ALA A 74 -1.10 -8.09 -16.68
CA ALA A 74 -0.44 -7.66 -17.90
C ALA A 74 -0.18 -6.15 -17.93
N ASN A 75 -1.17 -5.33 -17.55
CA ASN A 75 -1.01 -3.88 -17.42
C ASN A 75 0.05 -3.49 -16.37
N LEU A 76 0.11 -4.19 -15.24
CA LEU A 76 1.11 -3.94 -14.21
C LEU A 76 2.52 -4.31 -14.71
N TYR A 77 2.67 -5.44 -15.40
CA TYR A 77 3.95 -5.80 -16.02
C TYR A 77 4.39 -4.78 -17.06
N LEU A 78 3.51 -4.32 -17.94
CA LEU A 78 3.83 -3.25 -18.88
C LEU A 78 4.31 -1.98 -18.16
N LYS A 79 3.68 -1.61 -17.06
CA LYS A 79 4.12 -0.46 -16.23
C LYS A 79 5.49 -0.71 -15.58
N ILE A 80 5.75 -1.92 -15.08
CA ILE A 80 7.04 -2.30 -14.49
C ILE A 80 8.14 -2.21 -15.54
N PHE A 81 7.93 -2.82 -16.70
CA PHE A 81 8.91 -2.81 -17.79
C PHE A 81 9.11 -1.40 -18.39
N SER A 82 8.05 -0.62 -18.58
CA SER A 82 8.15 0.75 -19.10
C SER A 82 8.90 1.70 -18.15
N LYS A 83 8.79 1.49 -16.85
CA LYS A 83 9.52 2.27 -15.84
C LYS A 83 10.96 1.81 -15.64
N SER A 84 11.37 0.69 -16.22
CA SER A 84 12.75 0.19 -16.16
C SER A 84 13.66 0.99 -17.11
N GLY A 85 13.97 2.24 -16.73
CA GLY A 85 14.79 3.15 -17.54
C GLY A 85 16.13 2.55 -17.98
N ALA A 86 16.76 1.74 -17.12
CA ALA A 86 17.99 1.04 -17.45
C ALA A 86 17.84 0.07 -18.64
N LEU A 87 16.71 -0.61 -18.77
CA LEU A 87 16.41 -1.48 -19.92
C LEU A 87 16.33 -0.66 -21.22
N TRP A 88 15.62 0.46 -21.19
CA TRP A 88 15.48 1.33 -22.36
C TRP A 88 16.81 1.90 -22.79
N VAL A 89 17.66 2.33 -21.84
CA VAL A 89 19.02 2.81 -22.14
C VAL A 89 19.84 1.74 -22.84
N VAL A 90 19.79 0.49 -22.37
CA VAL A 90 20.51 -0.61 -22.99
C VAL A 90 19.96 -0.97 -24.38
N LEU A 91 18.63 -0.98 -24.55
CA LEU A 91 18.00 -1.22 -25.84
C LEU A 91 18.32 -0.13 -26.84
N VAL A 92 18.30 1.15 -26.41
CA VAL A 92 18.69 2.29 -27.26
C VAL A 92 20.18 2.22 -27.60
N ALA A 93 21.04 1.91 -26.63
CA ALA A 93 22.46 1.72 -26.88
C ALA A 93 22.73 0.57 -27.87
N ALA A 94 22.01 -0.53 -27.74
CA ALA A 94 22.08 -1.64 -28.67
C ALA A 94 21.57 -1.26 -30.08
N TRP A 95 20.53 -0.45 -30.16
CA TRP A 95 20.00 0.07 -31.41
C TRP A 95 20.97 1.07 -32.09
N VAL A 96 21.55 2.00 -31.30
CA VAL A 96 22.54 3.00 -31.77
C VAL A 96 23.82 2.31 -32.21
N ALA A 97 24.28 1.28 -31.51
CA ALA A 97 25.43 0.47 -31.89
C ALA A 97 25.26 -0.20 -33.27
N GLY A 98 24.02 -0.29 -33.72
CA GLY A 98 23.64 -0.79 -35.03
C GLY A 98 23.66 -2.30 -35.17
N ARG A 99 22.84 -2.79 -36.09
CA ARG A 99 22.71 -4.24 -36.39
C ARG A 99 24.02 -4.89 -36.88
N LYS A 100 24.99 -4.10 -37.33
CA LYS A 100 26.29 -4.57 -37.79
C LYS A 100 27.26 -4.90 -36.64
N ALA A 101 27.05 -4.32 -35.45
CA ALA A 101 27.96 -4.51 -34.31
C ALA A 101 27.41 -5.51 -33.27
N LEU A 102 26.12 -5.79 -33.32
CA LEU A 102 25.45 -6.66 -32.34
C LEU A 102 24.70 -7.79 -33.04
N ALA A 103 24.88 -9.00 -32.60
CA ALA A 103 24.15 -10.18 -33.03
C ALA A 103 23.52 -10.90 -31.82
N TRP A 104 22.36 -11.51 -32.06
CA TRP A 104 21.75 -12.38 -31.06
C TRP A 104 22.47 -13.73 -31.06
N GLY A 105 23.09 -14.07 -29.96
CA GLY A 105 23.70 -15.38 -29.77
C GLY A 105 22.67 -16.50 -29.69
N SER A 106 23.08 -17.71 -30.04
CA SER A 106 22.31 -18.92 -29.77
C SER A 106 22.09 -19.12 -28.27
N PHE A 107 21.11 -19.95 -27.90
CA PHE A 107 20.91 -20.33 -26.51
C PHE A 107 22.17 -21.00 -25.96
N ALA A 108 22.75 -20.44 -24.91
CA ALA A 108 23.78 -21.16 -24.15
C ALA A 108 23.15 -22.40 -23.52
N PRO A 109 23.82 -23.54 -23.53
CA PRO A 109 23.39 -24.72 -22.77
C PRO A 109 23.16 -24.33 -21.32
N GLY A 110 21.98 -24.63 -20.77
CA GLY A 110 21.63 -24.28 -19.39
C GLY A 110 21.00 -22.90 -19.17
N ALA A 111 20.92 -22.03 -20.18
CA ALA A 111 20.25 -20.73 -20.06
C ALA A 111 18.75 -20.84 -19.66
N TRP A 112 18.12 -21.95 -20.02
CA TRP A 112 16.74 -22.26 -19.65
C TRP A 112 16.55 -22.43 -18.14
N LEU A 113 17.62 -22.77 -17.38
CA LEU A 113 17.59 -22.86 -15.92
C LEU A 113 17.29 -21.51 -15.24
N LEU A 114 17.59 -20.40 -15.89
CA LEU A 114 17.24 -19.06 -15.39
C LEU A 114 15.91 -18.58 -15.94
N ILE A 115 15.60 -18.91 -17.19
CA ILE A 115 14.37 -18.44 -17.86
C ILE A 115 13.14 -19.12 -17.29
N LEU A 116 13.19 -20.45 -17.19
CA LEU A 116 12.02 -21.24 -16.81
C LEU A 116 11.49 -20.90 -15.41
N PRO A 117 12.32 -20.86 -14.35
CA PRO A 117 11.86 -20.45 -13.03
C PRO A 117 11.35 -19.01 -13.01
N SER A 118 12.02 -18.08 -13.71
CA SER A 118 11.61 -16.68 -13.75
C SER A 118 10.27 -16.51 -14.48
N ALA A 119 10.11 -17.15 -15.63
CA ALA A 119 8.86 -17.12 -16.39
C ALA A 119 7.72 -17.80 -15.61
N ALA A 120 7.98 -18.93 -14.97
CA ALA A 120 7.02 -19.65 -14.14
C ALA A 120 6.59 -18.80 -12.94
N ALA A 121 7.52 -18.14 -12.25
CA ALA A 121 7.22 -17.24 -11.16
C ALA A 121 6.35 -16.05 -11.61
N LEU A 122 6.72 -15.39 -12.70
CA LEU A 122 5.91 -14.29 -13.26
C LEU A 122 4.51 -14.75 -13.66
N ALA A 123 4.40 -15.94 -14.28
CA ALA A 123 3.11 -16.54 -14.62
C ALA A 123 2.27 -16.83 -13.36
N MET A 124 2.87 -17.41 -12.32
CA MET A 124 2.22 -17.69 -11.05
C MET A 124 1.72 -16.40 -10.39
N TYR A 125 2.55 -15.36 -10.30
CA TYR A 125 2.14 -14.07 -9.75
C TYR A 125 1.03 -13.40 -10.57
N SER A 126 0.98 -13.63 -11.90
CA SER A 126 -0.12 -13.14 -12.75
C SER A 126 -1.47 -13.70 -12.34
N LEU A 127 -1.51 -14.91 -11.81
CA LEU A 127 -2.75 -15.57 -11.37
C LEU A 127 -3.20 -15.11 -9.99
N VAL A 128 -2.29 -14.61 -9.15
CA VAL A 128 -2.57 -14.28 -7.75
C VAL A 128 -2.51 -12.78 -7.51
N LEU A 129 -1.31 -12.21 -7.49
CA LEU A 129 -1.08 -10.79 -7.18
C LEU A 129 0.25 -10.35 -7.75
N VAL A 130 0.23 -9.37 -8.64
CA VAL A 130 1.44 -8.73 -9.15
C VAL A 130 1.76 -7.50 -8.30
N GLU A 131 2.84 -7.57 -7.53
CA GLU A 131 3.46 -6.43 -6.87
C GLU A 131 4.92 -6.32 -7.26
N PHE A 132 5.41 -5.09 -7.42
CA PHE A 132 6.79 -4.84 -7.87
C PHE A 132 7.83 -5.59 -7.03
N ARG A 133 7.71 -5.53 -5.71
CA ARG A 133 8.64 -6.17 -4.76
C ARG A 133 8.75 -7.70 -4.92
N TYR A 134 7.68 -8.36 -5.40
CA TYR A 134 7.68 -9.80 -5.58
C TYR A 134 8.18 -10.23 -6.95
N VAL A 135 7.89 -9.44 -7.99
CA VAL A 135 8.18 -9.81 -9.37
C VAL A 135 9.49 -9.23 -9.89
N ALA A 136 10.02 -8.18 -9.25
CA ALA A 136 11.24 -7.50 -9.68
C ALA A 136 12.46 -8.43 -9.82
N PRO A 137 12.76 -9.37 -8.90
CA PRO A 137 13.90 -10.28 -9.05
C PRO A 137 13.79 -11.13 -10.33
N PHE A 138 12.61 -11.65 -10.61
CA PHE A 138 12.38 -12.51 -11.78
C PHE A 138 12.41 -11.72 -13.08
N ALA A 139 11.84 -10.51 -13.08
CA ALA A 139 11.93 -9.59 -14.21
C ALA A 139 13.40 -9.22 -14.49
N LEU A 140 14.18 -8.92 -13.43
CA LEU A 140 15.62 -8.63 -13.55
C LEU A 140 16.39 -9.82 -14.13
N MET A 141 16.12 -11.04 -13.68
CA MET A 141 16.75 -12.26 -14.21
C MET A 141 16.50 -12.42 -15.72
N LEU A 142 15.26 -12.20 -16.18
CA LEU A 142 14.93 -12.23 -17.60
C LEU A 142 15.61 -11.11 -18.38
N MET A 143 15.70 -9.91 -17.80
CA MET A 143 16.43 -8.81 -18.41
C MET A 143 17.93 -9.12 -18.54
N LEU A 144 18.57 -9.57 -17.47
CA LEU A 144 20.00 -9.94 -17.49
C LEU A 144 20.26 -11.05 -18.49
N TRP A 145 19.39 -12.06 -18.56
CA TRP A 145 19.50 -13.10 -19.56
C TRP A 145 19.38 -12.54 -20.99
N THR A 146 18.44 -11.64 -21.24
CA THR A 146 18.27 -10.99 -22.55
C THR A 146 19.55 -10.24 -22.94
N LEU A 147 20.13 -9.50 -22.00
CA LEU A 147 21.38 -8.77 -22.20
C LEU A 147 22.57 -9.70 -22.46
N ALA A 148 22.66 -10.79 -21.73
CA ALA A 148 23.72 -11.78 -21.91
C ALA A 148 23.72 -12.44 -23.31
N ARG A 149 22.60 -12.37 -24.05
CA ARG A 149 22.49 -12.87 -25.43
C ARG A 149 23.01 -11.89 -26.49
N VAL A 150 23.17 -10.65 -26.09
CA VAL A 150 23.73 -9.66 -27.03
C VAL A 150 25.22 -9.97 -27.22
N ARG A 151 25.56 -10.44 -28.42
CA ARG A 151 26.94 -10.73 -28.81
C ARG A 151 27.49 -9.59 -29.64
N ILE A 152 28.75 -9.27 -29.39
CA ILE A 152 29.49 -8.31 -30.17
C ILE A 152 30.02 -9.04 -31.40
N VAL A 153 29.72 -8.51 -32.56
CA VAL A 153 30.19 -9.08 -33.81
C VAL A 153 31.72 -8.84 -33.94
N VAL A 154 32.43 -9.91 -34.26
CA VAL A 154 33.89 -9.81 -34.51
C VAL A 154 34.15 -8.81 -35.64
N GLY A 155 35.02 -7.83 -35.42
CA GLY A 155 35.32 -6.77 -36.37
C GLY A 155 34.53 -5.46 -36.13
N ALA A 156 33.73 -5.38 -35.06
CA ALA A 156 33.12 -4.11 -34.67
C ALA A 156 34.18 -3.07 -34.29
N GLU A 157 33.92 -1.81 -34.65
CA GLU A 157 34.85 -0.73 -34.37
C GLU A 157 35.15 -0.59 -32.86
N PRO A 158 36.42 -0.59 -32.41
CA PRO A 158 36.79 -0.57 -30.99
C PRO A 158 36.20 0.62 -30.21
N ARG A 159 36.01 1.75 -30.87
CA ARG A 159 35.40 2.94 -30.25
C ARG A 159 33.94 2.73 -29.93
N LEU A 160 33.18 2.03 -30.80
CA LEU A 160 31.78 1.75 -30.61
C LEU A 160 31.57 0.76 -29.46
N LEU A 161 32.44 -0.26 -29.38
CA LEU A 161 32.47 -1.22 -28.30
C LEU A 161 32.73 -0.58 -26.95
N ARG A 162 33.72 0.30 -26.86
CA ARG A 162 34.02 1.04 -25.64
C ARG A 162 32.87 1.91 -25.19
N ARG A 163 32.16 2.60 -26.12
CA ARG A 163 30.98 3.39 -25.81
C ARG A 163 29.82 2.50 -25.29
N PHE A 164 29.59 1.36 -25.92
CA PHE A 164 28.58 0.42 -25.49
C PHE A 164 28.87 -0.10 -24.07
N HIS A 165 30.07 -0.54 -23.78
CA HIS A 165 30.45 -1.01 -22.42
C HIS A 165 30.30 0.11 -21.40
N LEU A 166 30.70 1.34 -21.73
CA LEU A 166 30.52 2.49 -20.83
C LEU A 166 29.06 2.75 -20.53
N VAL A 167 28.17 2.70 -21.51
CA VAL A 167 26.74 2.89 -21.30
C VAL A 167 26.14 1.77 -20.44
N VAL A 168 26.49 0.52 -20.72
CA VAL A 168 25.99 -0.65 -19.97
C VAL A 168 26.43 -0.65 -18.51
N ILE A 169 27.61 -0.11 -18.20
CA ILE A 169 28.12 0.01 -16.83
C ILE A 169 27.60 1.27 -16.14
N LEU A 170 27.71 2.41 -16.82
CA LEU A 170 27.40 3.70 -16.19
C LEU A 170 25.89 3.90 -15.96
N ALA A 171 25.03 3.45 -16.86
CA ALA A 171 23.60 3.67 -16.69
C ALA A 171 23.02 2.97 -15.43
N PRO A 172 23.30 1.69 -15.17
CA PRO A 172 22.90 1.06 -13.90
C PRO A 172 23.59 1.69 -12.69
N ALA A 173 24.88 2.01 -12.79
CA ALA A 173 25.62 2.63 -11.70
C ALA A 173 25.04 4.00 -11.31
N LEU A 174 24.69 4.83 -12.29
CA LEU A 174 24.02 6.11 -12.08
C LEU A 174 22.61 5.92 -11.51
N ALA A 175 21.85 4.94 -11.99
CA ALA A 175 20.52 4.64 -11.47
C ALA A 175 20.56 4.19 -9.99
N VAL A 176 21.51 3.32 -9.63
CA VAL A 176 21.72 2.90 -8.25
C VAL A 176 22.25 4.06 -7.41
N GLY A 177 23.24 4.81 -7.91
CA GLY A 177 23.79 5.99 -7.24
C GLY A 177 22.69 7.03 -6.94
N TRP A 178 21.83 7.29 -7.92
CA TRP A 178 20.67 8.18 -7.73
C TRP A 178 19.69 7.66 -6.68
N ALA A 179 19.34 6.35 -6.70
CA ALA A 179 18.46 5.75 -5.72
C ALA A 179 19.04 5.87 -4.30
N VAL A 180 20.33 5.52 -4.14
CA VAL A 180 21.02 5.63 -2.85
C VAL A 180 21.11 7.09 -2.38
N ALA A 181 21.46 8.02 -3.28
CA ALA A 181 21.52 9.44 -2.94
C ALA A 181 20.17 10.00 -2.53
N ARG A 182 19.09 9.56 -3.18
CA ARG A 182 17.73 9.91 -2.81
C ARG A 182 17.36 9.35 -1.45
N ASP A 183 17.64 8.08 -1.18
CA ASP A 183 17.36 7.45 0.11
C ASP A 183 18.13 8.12 1.25
N ILE A 184 19.42 8.47 1.01
CA ILE A 184 20.23 9.25 1.96
C ILE A 184 19.61 10.63 2.20
N TYR A 185 19.23 11.32 1.12
CA TYR A 185 18.57 12.62 1.20
C TYR A 185 17.27 12.51 2.02
N ASP A 186 16.46 11.50 1.73
CA ASP A 186 15.20 11.25 2.44
C ASP A 186 15.42 10.97 3.92
N VAL A 187 16.47 10.24 4.30
CA VAL A 187 16.83 9.98 5.70
C VAL A 187 17.34 11.24 6.41
N ILE A 188 18.14 12.07 5.72
CA ILE A 188 18.78 13.24 6.35
C ILE A 188 17.83 14.45 6.41
N PHE A 189 17.04 14.66 5.35
CA PHE A 189 16.30 15.92 5.16
C PHE A 189 14.77 15.75 5.22
N ASN A 190 14.26 14.51 5.16
CA ASN A 190 12.83 14.30 5.24
C ASN A 190 12.32 14.26 6.66
N LYS A 191 11.06 14.67 6.76
CA LYS A 191 10.28 14.62 8.00
C LYS A 191 10.26 13.19 8.55
N PRO A 192 10.29 13.03 9.86
CA PRO A 192 10.14 11.72 10.47
C PRO A 192 8.86 11.04 9.98
N TYR A 193 8.86 9.71 9.99
CA TYR A 193 7.73 8.90 9.53
C TYR A 193 6.42 9.34 10.20
N GLU A 194 5.53 9.94 9.44
CA GLU A 194 4.33 10.62 9.95
C GLU A 194 3.52 9.77 10.96
N PRO A 195 3.24 8.46 10.70
CA PRO A 195 2.53 7.64 11.69
C PRO A 195 3.23 7.53 13.04
N TRP A 196 4.56 7.60 13.06
CA TRP A 196 5.34 7.63 14.31
C TRP A 196 5.15 8.95 15.06
N VAL A 197 5.19 10.05 14.33
CA VAL A 197 4.93 11.38 14.93
C VAL A 197 3.52 11.45 15.50
N VAL A 198 2.52 10.96 14.75
CA VAL A 198 1.14 10.87 15.24
C VAL A 198 1.07 10.09 16.55
N ALA A 199 1.72 8.91 16.61
CA ALA A 199 1.72 8.07 17.80
C ALA A 199 2.33 8.79 19.00
N GLN A 200 3.48 9.45 18.83
CA GLN A 200 4.13 10.22 19.90
C GLN A 200 3.26 11.39 20.37
N GLN A 201 2.64 12.11 19.43
CA GLN A 201 1.77 13.24 19.77
C GLN A 201 0.49 12.81 20.48
N LEU A 202 -0.09 11.67 20.12
CA LEU A 202 -1.24 11.11 20.84
C LEU A 202 -0.90 10.86 22.31
N HIS A 203 0.26 10.27 22.58
CA HIS A 203 0.74 10.06 23.97
C HIS A 203 0.95 11.40 24.69
N ALA A 204 1.59 12.38 24.03
CA ALA A 204 1.77 13.73 24.58
C ALA A 204 0.45 14.46 24.86
N MET A 205 -0.61 14.12 24.11
CA MET A 205 -1.96 14.66 24.30
C MET A 205 -2.80 13.89 25.34
N GLY A 206 -2.18 12.96 26.10
CA GLY A 206 -2.86 12.19 27.14
C GLY A 206 -3.68 11.00 26.66
N ILE A 207 -3.33 10.44 25.51
CA ILE A 207 -3.95 9.22 24.98
C ILE A 207 -2.95 8.06 25.13
N PRO A 208 -2.98 7.31 26.24
CA PRO A 208 -2.06 6.21 26.48
C PRO A 208 -2.38 4.98 25.63
N SER A 209 -1.43 4.05 25.57
CA SER A 209 -1.65 2.73 25.00
C SER A 209 -2.84 2.02 25.65
N GLY A 210 -3.56 1.21 24.88
CA GLY A 210 -4.78 0.55 25.30
C GLY A 210 -6.04 1.40 25.22
N THR A 211 -5.92 2.70 24.88
CA THR A 211 -7.09 3.60 24.75
C THR A 211 -7.92 3.23 23.51
N ASP A 212 -9.23 3.21 23.68
CA ASP A 212 -10.18 3.03 22.60
C ASP A 212 -10.42 4.35 21.85
N VAL A 213 -10.28 4.31 20.54
CA VAL A 213 -10.41 5.48 19.66
C VAL A 213 -11.32 5.21 18.48
N GLY A 214 -11.89 6.26 17.94
CA GLY A 214 -12.59 6.24 16.65
C GLY A 214 -11.67 6.68 15.52
N TYR A 215 -11.98 6.26 14.31
CA TYR A 215 -11.25 6.70 13.14
C TYR A 215 -12.18 7.09 11.99
N ILE A 216 -11.98 8.28 11.44
CA ILE A 216 -12.60 8.66 10.15
C ILE A 216 -11.57 8.36 9.06
N GLY A 217 -11.67 7.15 8.52
CA GLY A 217 -10.71 6.53 7.63
C GLY A 217 -10.89 5.01 7.62
N THR A 218 -10.01 4.30 6.90
CA THR A 218 -10.00 2.85 6.93
C THR A 218 -9.01 2.39 8.01
N GLY A 219 -9.52 1.90 9.12
CA GLY A 219 -8.77 1.57 10.33
C GLY A 219 -7.67 0.53 10.13
N LEU A 220 -7.84 -0.41 9.21
CA LEU A 220 -6.82 -1.42 8.89
C LEU A 220 -5.48 -0.83 8.41
N GLY A 221 -5.51 0.33 7.75
CA GLY A 221 -4.31 1.02 7.29
C GLY A 221 -3.77 2.09 8.25
N ALA A 222 -4.34 2.18 9.44
CA ALA A 222 -4.00 3.20 10.43
C ALA A 222 -2.77 2.82 11.26
N TYR A 223 -1.59 2.70 10.64
CA TYR A 223 -0.34 2.28 11.30
C TYR A 223 0.01 3.11 12.54
N TRP A 224 -0.41 4.36 12.59
CA TRP A 224 -0.24 5.21 13.78
C TRP A 224 -0.94 4.62 15.01
N ALA A 225 -2.09 3.95 14.83
CA ALA A 225 -2.80 3.33 15.94
C ALA A 225 -2.01 2.16 16.53
N HIS A 226 -1.40 1.34 15.67
CA HIS A 226 -0.49 0.28 16.09
C HIS A 226 0.73 0.82 16.85
N LEU A 227 1.38 1.86 16.30
CA LEU A 227 2.55 2.48 16.89
C LEU A 227 2.23 3.16 18.24
N ALA A 228 1.04 3.73 18.39
CA ALA A 228 0.56 4.32 19.64
C ALA A 228 0.03 3.26 20.63
N GLY A 229 -0.15 2.01 20.20
CA GLY A 229 -0.77 0.96 21.01
C GLY A 229 -2.25 1.20 21.31
N VAL A 230 -2.93 2.09 20.58
CA VAL A 230 -4.37 2.36 20.74
C VAL A 230 -5.22 1.40 19.92
N ARG A 231 -6.50 1.29 20.28
CA ARG A 231 -7.43 0.35 19.64
C ARG A 231 -8.53 1.12 18.92
N ILE A 232 -8.72 0.84 17.64
CA ILE A 232 -9.83 1.41 16.87
C ILE A 232 -11.06 0.53 17.09
N ILE A 233 -12.09 1.09 17.70
CA ILE A 233 -13.33 0.39 18.03
C ILE A 233 -14.49 0.77 17.11
N VAL A 234 -14.37 1.90 16.39
CA VAL A 234 -15.41 2.43 15.53
C VAL A 234 -14.80 3.23 14.39
N GLU A 235 -15.37 3.13 13.19
CA GLU A 235 -14.88 3.88 12.03
C GLU A 235 -15.99 4.43 11.13
N ILE A 236 -15.65 5.51 10.43
CA ILE A 236 -16.30 5.93 9.19
C ILE A 236 -15.34 5.61 8.05
N PRO A 237 -15.62 4.61 7.20
CA PRO A 237 -14.68 4.22 6.15
C PRO A 237 -14.50 5.29 5.09
N ASN A 238 -13.40 5.23 4.35
CA ASN A 238 -13.08 6.21 3.31
C ASN A 238 -14.20 6.47 2.31
N ILE A 239 -15.00 5.45 1.99
CA ILE A 239 -16.11 5.57 1.05
C ILE A 239 -17.26 6.44 1.60
N GLU A 240 -17.41 6.54 2.92
CA GLU A 240 -18.45 7.31 3.61
C GLU A 240 -17.96 8.71 4.06
N GLN A 241 -16.66 8.98 3.98
CA GLN A 241 -16.10 10.29 4.35
C GLN A 241 -16.75 11.46 3.61
N PRO A 242 -17.00 11.39 2.28
CA PRO A 242 -17.66 12.49 1.58
C PRO A 242 -19.04 12.84 2.16
N ARG A 243 -19.79 11.84 2.64
CA ARG A 243 -21.08 12.06 3.29
C ARG A 243 -20.95 12.73 4.65
N PHE A 244 -19.93 12.33 5.43
CA PHE A 244 -19.62 12.99 6.69
C PHE A 244 -19.22 14.45 6.49
N VAL A 245 -18.38 14.73 5.49
CA VAL A 245 -17.95 16.10 5.14
C VAL A 245 -19.13 16.95 4.69
N ALA A 246 -20.02 16.40 3.87
CA ALA A 246 -21.21 17.11 3.36
C ALA A 246 -22.34 17.29 4.39
N ALA A 247 -22.27 16.57 5.54
CA ALA A 247 -23.28 16.70 6.58
C ALA A 247 -23.24 18.08 7.25
N ASP A 248 -24.39 18.52 7.75
CA ASP A 248 -24.46 19.73 8.55
C ASP A 248 -23.76 19.56 9.92
N ALA A 249 -23.54 20.67 10.61
CA ALA A 249 -22.82 20.68 11.89
C ALA A 249 -23.55 19.82 12.96
N ALA A 250 -24.87 19.86 13.00
CA ALA A 250 -25.66 19.08 13.96
C ALA A 250 -25.48 17.56 13.72
N ARG A 251 -25.50 17.16 12.47
CA ARG A 251 -25.29 15.76 12.07
C ARG A 251 -23.86 15.30 12.38
N ARG A 252 -22.84 16.10 12.09
CA ARG A 252 -21.47 15.78 12.45
C ARG A 252 -21.29 15.63 13.96
N GLN A 253 -21.86 16.54 14.75
CA GLN A 253 -21.85 16.45 16.21
C GLN A 253 -22.59 15.19 16.73
N GLN A 254 -23.71 14.83 16.11
CA GLN A 254 -24.43 13.61 16.44
C GLN A 254 -23.55 12.37 16.20
N VAL A 255 -22.81 12.33 15.08
CA VAL A 255 -21.88 11.23 14.77
C VAL A 255 -20.72 11.20 15.75
N LEU A 256 -20.12 12.35 16.09
CA LEU A 256 -19.03 12.41 17.07
C LEU A 256 -19.50 11.99 18.47
N ALA A 257 -20.71 12.38 18.87
CA ALA A 257 -21.33 11.91 20.11
C ALA A 257 -21.56 10.39 20.11
N LEU A 258 -21.92 9.82 18.97
CA LEU A 258 -22.05 8.38 18.81
C LEU A 258 -20.72 7.64 19.00
N PHE A 259 -19.61 8.16 18.45
CA PHE A 259 -18.28 7.59 18.70
C PHE A 259 -17.97 7.53 20.20
N SER A 260 -18.34 8.58 20.91
CA SER A 260 -18.15 8.63 22.35
C SER A 260 -19.05 7.66 23.11
N SER A 261 -20.30 7.48 22.67
CA SER A 261 -21.27 6.59 23.34
C SER A 261 -20.86 5.12 23.24
N VAL A 262 -20.08 4.73 22.22
CA VAL A 262 -19.50 3.37 22.12
C VAL A 262 -18.14 3.25 22.83
N GLY A 263 -17.66 4.30 23.49
CA GLY A 263 -16.45 4.26 24.32
C GLY A 263 -15.19 4.85 23.69
N ALA A 264 -15.26 5.41 22.50
CA ALA A 264 -14.10 6.08 21.91
C ALA A 264 -13.77 7.37 22.65
N ARG A 265 -12.56 7.46 23.20
CA ARG A 265 -12.08 8.65 23.94
C ARG A 265 -11.64 9.78 23.02
N ALA A 266 -11.24 9.46 21.82
CA ALA A 266 -10.85 10.42 20.79
C ALA A 266 -11.22 9.88 19.43
N VAL A 267 -11.35 10.77 18.45
CA VAL A 267 -11.54 10.42 17.05
C VAL A 267 -10.40 11.02 16.24
N VAL A 268 -9.77 10.24 15.39
CA VAL A 268 -8.66 10.69 14.55
C VAL A 268 -9.10 10.68 13.08
N THR A 269 -8.60 11.62 12.30
CA THR A 269 -8.77 11.61 10.83
C THR A 269 -7.52 12.17 10.16
N ARG A 270 -7.29 11.78 8.92
CA ARG A 270 -6.31 12.42 8.03
C ARG A 270 -6.96 13.36 7.03
N ASN A 271 -8.28 13.36 6.95
CA ASN A 271 -9.02 14.19 6.02
C ASN A 271 -9.23 15.59 6.60
N VAL A 272 -8.59 16.60 6.00
CA VAL A 272 -8.71 18.01 6.41
C VAL A 272 -10.15 18.52 6.29
N ASP A 273 -10.90 18.09 5.27
CA ASP A 273 -12.26 18.52 5.06
C ASP A 273 -13.23 17.96 6.12
N ALA A 274 -12.89 16.81 6.68
CA ALA A 274 -13.63 16.20 7.79
C ALA A 274 -13.33 16.85 9.14
N ALA A 275 -12.19 17.52 9.27
CA ALA A 275 -11.68 18.10 10.51
C ALA A 275 -12.00 19.60 10.62
N ASN A 276 -13.28 19.95 10.68
CA ASN A 276 -13.67 21.35 10.85
C ASN A 276 -13.33 21.85 12.27
N PRO A 277 -12.52 22.91 12.42
CA PRO A 277 -12.17 23.48 13.74
C PRO A 277 -13.39 23.92 14.54
N ALA A 278 -14.47 24.38 13.88
CA ALA A 278 -15.71 24.77 14.54
C ALA A 278 -16.40 23.58 15.25
N ASP A 279 -16.13 22.36 14.84
CA ASP A 279 -16.63 21.14 15.48
C ASP A 279 -15.72 20.66 16.64
N GLY A 280 -14.64 21.39 16.94
CA GLY A 280 -13.69 21.05 18.01
C GLY A 280 -12.49 20.22 17.59
N TRP A 281 -12.26 20.06 16.28
CA TRP A 281 -11.08 19.37 15.75
C TRP A 281 -9.82 20.20 15.94
N ARG A 282 -8.71 19.52 16.26
CA ARG A 282 -7.38 20.11 16.35
C ARG A 282 -6.40 19.32 15.52
N GLN A 283 -5.50 20.00 14.84
CA GLN A 283 -4.42 19.34 14.12
C GLN A 283 -3.42 18.71 15.12
N ILE A 284 -3.02 17.49 14.86
CA ILE A 284 -1.92 16.83 15.59
C ILE A 284 -0.61 17.48 15.15
N PRO A 285 0.17 18.08 16.06
CA PRO A 285 1.35 18.88 15.71
C PRO A 285 2.35 18.13 14.82
N GLY A 286 2.82 18.76 13.77
CA GLY A 286 3.81 18.18 12.83
C GLY A 286 3.28 17.11 11.90
N THR A 287 1.97 16.91 11.79
CA THR A 287 1.34 15.89 10.96
C THR A 287 0.19 16.45 10.11
N HIS A 288 -0.32 15.63 9.18
CA HIS A 288 -1.56 15.90 8.44
C HIS A 288 -2.78 15.23 9.10
N HIS A 289 -2.65 14.78 10.34
CA HIS A 289 -3.75 14.19 11.08
C HIS A 289 -4.39 15.21 12.02
N PHE A 290 -5.66 14.98 12.28
CA PHE A 290 -6.48 15.78 13.17
C PHE A 290 -7.10 14.88 14.22
N ILE A 291 -7.35 15.45 15.39
CA ILE A 291 -7.95 14.77 16.52
C ILE A 291 -9.13 15.57 17.03
N TRP A 292 -10.19 14.85 17.34
CA TRP A 292 -11.30 15.33 18.14
C TRP A 292 -11.31 14.60 19.47
N GLN A 293 -11.41 15.35 20.56
CA GLN A 293 -11.49 14.81 21.92
C GLN A 293 -12.72 15.40 22.60
N GLN A 294 -13.36 14.57 23.42
CA GLN A 294 -14.48 15.07 24.21
C GLN A 294 -14.05 16.17 25.19
N PRO A 295 -14.80 17.29 25.27
CA PRO A 295 -14.42 18.42 26.10
C PRO A 295 -14.21 18.08 27.60
N TRP A 296 -14.96 17.12 28.14
CA TRP A 296 -14.89 16.76 29.56
C TRP A 296 -13.68 15.85 29.89
N LEU A 297 -13.06 15.18 28.92
CA LEU A 297 -11.82 14.44 29.12
C LEU A 297 -10.58 15.34 29.25
N ILE A 298 -10.67 16.54 28.68
CA ILE A 298 -9.60 17.55 28.77
C ILE A 298 -9.53 18.15 30.18
N ALA A 299 -10.63 18.06 30.94
CA ALA A 299 -10.78 18.73 32.25
C ALA A 299 -10.47 17.81 33.45
N ALA A 300 -10.18 16.54 33.28
CA ALA A 300 -9.81 15.67 34.41
C ALA A 300 -8.30 15.72 34.64
N PRO A 301 -7.81 16.43 35.67
CA PRO A 301 -6.42 16.31 36.09
C PRO A 301 -6.22 14.88 36.61
N ASP A 302 -5.06 14.29 36.26
CA ASP A 302 -4.58 13.02 36.79
C ASP A 302 -4.87 12.92 38.30
N LYS A 303 -5.77 12.04 38.67
CA LYS A 303 -5.77 11.55 40.04
C LYS A 303 -4.59 10.57 40.11
N LYS A 304 -3.53 11.08 40.69
CA LYS A 304 -2.36 10.31 41.12
C LYS A 304 -2.78 9.17 42.06
#